data_e14d0c377a459433d9a29e97a101de91
#
_entry.id   e14d0c377a459433d9a29e97a101de91
#
_cell.length_a   1.000
_cell.length_b   1.000
_cell.length_c   1.000
_cell.angle_alpha   90.00
_cell.angle_beta   90.00
_cell.angle_gamma   90.00
#
_symmetry.space_group_name_H-M   'P 1'
#
loop_
_entity.id
_entity.type
_entity.pdbx_description
1 polymer ?
#
loop_
_entity_poly.entity_id
_entity_poly.type
_entity_poly.pdbx_seq_one_letter_code
_entity_poly.pdbx_strand_id
1 'polypeptide(L)'
;MSHGGMQVETSFPLQLDSLHDFRLTLGDRSVVVKGRIAHSRISDVDQDIITYRTGIEFIEPSERVAAAIAHFVDALSKEKAKSET
;
A
#
# COMPACT_ATOMS: atom_id res chain seq x y z
N MET A 1 -3.27 -4.44 0.06
CA MET A 1 -2.98 -3.68 1.28
C MET A 1 -3.35 -4.48 2.51
N SER A 2 -2.57 -4.37 3.55
CA SER A 2 -2.83 -5.00 4.85
C SER A 2 -2.84 -3.92 5.94
N HIS A 3 -3.09 -4.34 7.19
CA HIS A 3 -3.09 -3.40 8.32
C HIS A 3 -1.69 -2.80 8.57
N GLY A 4 -0.63 -3.53 8.24
CA GLY A 4 0.74 -3.10 8.50
C GLY A 4 1.48 -2.51 7.33
N GLY A 5 0.92 -2.55 6.12
CA GLY A 5 1.60 -2.04 4.95
C GLY A 5 0.87 -2.28 3.66
N MET A 6 1.50 -1.93 2.56
CA MET A 6 0.94 -2.10 1.22
C MET A 6 2.03 -2.38 0.20
N GLN A 7 1.63 -2.92 -0.95
CA GLN A 7 2.51 -3.05 -2.11
C GLN A 7 1.99 -2.18 -3.23
N VAL A 8 2.91 -1.50 -3.91
CA VAL A 8 2.58 -0.66 -5.05
C VAL A 8 3.51 -1.00 -6.20
N GLU A 9 3.05 -0.73 -7.43
CA GLU A 9 3.88 -0.86 -8.61
C GLU A 9 4.27 0.52 -9.08
N THR A 10 5.54 0.70 -9.38
CA THR A 10 6.08 1.99 -9.83
C THR A 10 6.93 1.79 -11.06
N SER A 11 7.11 2.85 -11.84
CA SER A 11 7.97 2.82 -13.02
C SER A 11 9.43 3.14 -12.70
N PHE A 12 9.74 3.37 -11.44
CA PHE A 12 11.09 3.67 -10.97
C PHE A 12 11.32 3.03 -9.61
N PRO A 13 12.56 2.66 -9.27
CA PRO A 13 12.85 2.07 -7.97
C PRO A 13 12.81 3.12 -6.87
N LEU A 14 12.29 2.75 -5.71
CA LEU A 14 12.31 3.60 -4.52
C LEU A 14 13.45 3.15 -3.61
N GLN A 15 14.10 4.10 -2.97
CA GLN A 15 15.23 3.79 -2.11
C GLN A 15 14.79 3.05 -0.84
N LEU A 16 15.46 1.93 -0.55
CA LEU A 16 15.19 1.16 0.66
C LEU A 16 15.41 2.00 1.91
N ASP A 17 14.58 1.77 2.91
CA ASP A 17 14.61 2.46 4.21
C ASP A 17 14.29 3.95 4.14
N SER A 18 13.93 4.48 2.97
CA SER A 18 13.48 5.87 2.89
C SER A 18 12.07 6.01 3.45
N LEU A 19 11.79 7.17 4.04
CA LEU A 19 10.50 7.49 4.63
C LEU A 19 9.74 8.46 3.74
N HIS A 20 8.47 8.19 3.54
CA HIS A 20 7.61 9.04 2.72
C HIS A 20 6.24 9.15 3.35
N ASP A 21 5.56 10.25 3.09
CA ASP A 21 4.15 10.39 3.46
C ASP A 21 3.30 9.95 2.28
N PHE A 22 2.42 8.99 2.54
CA PHE A 22 1.53 8.46 1.51
C PHE A 22 0.11 8.90 1.78
N ARG A 23 -0.55 9.40 0.74
CA ARG A 23 -1.98 9.68 0.81
C ARG A 23 -2.71 8.45 0.30
N LEU A 24 -3.53 7.86 1.15
CA LEU A 24 -4.32 6.70 0.81
C LEU A 24 -5.77 7.12 0.64
N THR A 25 -6.35 6.75 -0.52
CA THR A 25 -7.78 6.93 -0.75
C THR A 25 -8.47 5.63 -0.38
N LEU A 26 -9.26 5.65 0.67
CA LEU A 26 -9.91 4.48 1.23
C LEU A 26 -11.43 4.65 1.06
N GLY A 27 -11.92 4.26 -0.13
CA GLY A 27 -13.31 4.51 -0.48
C GLY A 27 -13.56 5.99 -0.67
N ASP A 28 -14.43 6.58 0.14
CA ASP A 28 -14.75 8.00 0.09
C ASP A 28 -13.91 8.85 1.06
N ARG A 29 -12.89 8.26 1.64
CA ARG A 29 -12.08 8.87 2.70
C ARG A 29 -10.61 8.89 2.27
N SER A 30 -9.88 9.94 2.65
CA SER A 30 -8.44 10.05 2.41
C SER A 30 -7.70 10.20 3.73
N VAL A 31 -6.60 9.48 3.88
CA VAL A 31 -5.73 9.60 5.05
C VAL A 31 -4.28 9.71 4.60
N VAL A 32 -3.43 10.31 5.43
CA VAL A 32 -2.00 10.38 5.18
C VAL A 32 -1.29 9.52 6.22
N VAL A 33 -0.42 8.62 5.77
CA VAL A 33 0.33 7.74 6.65
C VAL A 33 1.80 7.76 6.25
N LYS A 34 2.68 7.76 7.23
CA LYS A 34 4.11 7.65 6.99
C LYS A 34 4.47 6.20 6.73
N GLY A 35 5.22 5.94 5.67
CA GLY A 35 5.66 4.60 5.34
C GLY A 35 7.14 4.54 5.06
N ARG A 36 7.72 3.37 5.34
CA ARG A 36 9.10 3.07 5.06
C ARG A 36 9.16 2.07 3.90
N ILE A 37 10.08 2.31 2.97
CA ILE A 37 10.28 1.39 1.85
C ILE A 37 11.02 0.16 2.38
N ALA A 38 10.29 -0.95 2.50
CA ALA A 38 10.83 -2.18 3.08
C ALA A 38 11.54 -3.04 2.04
N HIS A 39 11.03 -3.06 0.80
CA HIS A 39 11.67 -3.77 -0.30
C HIS A 39 11.23 -3.16 -1.62
N SER A 40 12.05 -3.39 -2.65
CA SER A 40 11.72 -2.98 -4.02
C SER A 40 12.40 -3.96 -4.95
N ARG A 41 11.66 -4.54 -5.87
CA ARG A 41 12.20 -5.51 -6.84
C ARG A 41 11.50 -5.33 -8.18
N ILE A 42 12.19 -5.76 -9.24
CA ILE A 42 11.60 -5.76 -10.58
C ILE A 42 10.50 -6.82 -10.60
N SER A 43 9.29 -6.41 -10.96
CA SER A 43 8.15 -7.31 -11.08
C SER A 43 7.88 -7.70 -12.53
N ASP A 44 8.22 -6.82 -13.48
CA ASP A 44 7.98 -7.08 -14.88
C ASP A 44 8.91 -6.23 -15.75
N VAL A 45 9.27 -6.77 -16.91
CA VAL A 45 10.03 -6.06 -17.93
C VAL A 45 9.31 -6.31 -19.25
N ASP A 46 8.79 -5.24 -19.86
CA ASP A 46 8.07 -5.34 -21.12
C ASP A 46 8.54 -4.23 -22.04
N GLN A 47 9.19 -4.60 -23.15
CA GLN A 47 9.72 -3.66 -24.15
C GLN A 47 10.55 -2.58 -23.48
N ASP A 48 11.24 -2.15 -23.02
CA ASP A 48 11.96 -1.09 -22.36
C ASP A 48 11.24 -0.48 -21.14
N ILE A 49 10.08 -1.03 -20.79
CA ILE A 49 9.35 -0.59 -19.60
C ILE A 49 9.63 -1.56 -18.46
N ILE A 50 10.19 -1.03 -17.38
CA ILE A 50 10.48 -1.80 -16.18
C ILE A 50 9.49 -1.39 -15.10
N THR A 51 8.81 -2.37 -14.53
CA THR A 51 7.88 -2.15 -13.41
C THR A 51 8.50 -2.72 -12.15
N TYR A 52 8.47 -1.94 -11.09
CA TYR A 52 9.00 -2.33 -9.79
C TYR A 52 7.85 -2.58 -8.83
N ARG A 53 7.95 -3.65 -8.05
CA ARG A 53 7.03 -3.90 -6.95
C ARG A 53 7.69 -3.47 -5.66
N THR A 54 7.07 -2.52 -4.98
CA THR A 54 7.62 -1.89 -3.79
C THR A 54 6.74 -2.20 -2.60
N GLY A 55 7.32 -2.75 -1.55
CA GLY A 55 6.64 -2.98 -0.28
C GLY A 55 6.84 -1.81 0.65
N ILE A 56 5.76 -1.31 1.21
CA ILE A 56 5.75 -0.15 2.09
C ILE A 56 5.24 -0.60 3.45
N GLU A 57 6.03 -0.35 4.49
CA GLU A 57 5.65 -0.64 5.87
C GLU A 57 5.17 0.64 6.53
N PHE A 58 3.96 0.62 7.09
CA PHE A 58 3.42 1.80 7.77
C PHE A 58 4.13 2.02 9.10
N ILE A 59 4.53 3.28 9.35
CA ILE A 59 5.28 3.65 10.55
C ILE A 59 4.31 4.33 11.52
N GLU A 60 4.09 3.68 12.65
CA GLU A 60 3.32 4.22 13.77
C GLU A 60 2.11 5.07 13.35
N PRO A 61 1.18 4.51 12.56
CA PRO A 61 0.00 5.28 12.18
C PRO A 61 -0.79 5.66 13.44
N SER A 62 -1.36 6.87 13.44
CA SER A 62 -2.22 7.28 14.56
C SER A 62 -3.40 6.31 14.68
N GLU A 63 -4.02 6.27 15.86
CA GLU A 63 -5.17 5.38 16.08
C GLU A 63 -6.27 5.64 15.05
N ARG A 64 -6.51 6.89 14.70
CA ARG A 64 -7.50 7.25 13.71
C ARG A 64 -7.15 6.69 12.32
N VAL A 65 -5.89 6.84 11.91
CA VAL A 65 -5.44 6.33 10.62
C VAL A 65 -5.45 4.80 10.61
N ALA A 66 -4.95 4.18 11.67
CA ALA A 66 -4.95 2.72 11.78
C ALA A 66 -6.37 2.15 11.73
N ALA A 67 -7.32 2.80 12.41
CA ALA A 67 -8.71 2.36 12.38
C ALA A 67 -9.31 2.51 10.98
N ALA A 68 -8.99 3.58 10.26
CA ALA A 68 -9.47 3.76 8.90
C ALA A 68 -8.94 2.68 7.96
N ILE A 69 -7.65 2.36 8.06
CA ILE A 69 -7.03 1.30 7.26
C ILE A 69 -7.65 -0.05 7.58
N ALA A 70 -7.81 -0.37 8.86
CA ALA A 70 -8.40 -1.63 9.29
C ALA A 70 -9.83 -1.78 8.76
N HIS A 71 -10.62 -0.73 8.85
CA HIS A 71 -11.99 -0.74 8.35
C HIS A 71 -12.02 -0.99 6.84
N PHE A 72 -11.14 -0.33 6.10
CA PHE A 72 -11.07 -0.48 4.64
C PHE A 72 -10.66 -1.90 4.25
N VAL A 73 -9.64 -2.46 4.90
CA VAL A 73 -9.17 -3.83 4.63
C VAL A 73 -10.26 -4.85 4.93
N ASP A 74 -10.98 -4.69 6.04
CA ASP A 74 -12.07 -5.58 6.40
C ASP A 74 -13.23 -5.49 5.39
N ALA A 75 -13.53 -4.29 4.92
CA ALA A 75 -14.57 -4.10 3.91
C ALA A 75 -14.20 -4.77 2.59
N LEU A 76 -12.95 -4.68 2.17
CA LEU A 76 -12.46 -5.35 0.96
C LEU A 76 -12.57 -6.86 1.10
N SER A 77 -12.23 -7.40 2.25
CA SER A 77 -12.33 -8.84 2.50
C SER A 77 -13.77 -9.32 2.40
N LYS A 78 -14.72 -8.56 2.92
CA LYS A 78 -16.15 -8.89 2.82
C LYS A 78 -16.65 -8.85 1.39
N GLU A 79 -16.26 -7.83 0.62
CA GLU A 79 -16.64 -7.73 -0.78
C GLU A 79 -16.08 -8.90 -1.58
N LYS A 80 -14.84 -9.25 -1.35
CA LYS A 80 -14.20 -10.37 -2.03
C LYS A 80 -14.91 -11.68 -1.73
N ALA A 81 -15.32 -11.90 -0.49
CA ALA A 81 -16.09 -13.08 -0.11
C ALA A 81 -17.44 -13.13 -0.81
N LYS A 82 -18.11 -11.99 -0.94
CA LYS A 82 -19.38 -11.91 -1.66
C LYS A 82 -19.22 -12.21 -3.14
N SER A 83 -18.15 -11.73 -3.75
CA SER A 83 -17.96 -11.92 -5.19
C SER A 83 -17.67 -13.37 -5.56
N GLU A 84 -17.23 -14.18 -4.62
CA GLU A 84 -16.95 -15.60 -4.85
C GLU A 84 -18.20 -16.47 -4.76
N THR A 85 -19.27 -15.95 -4.27
CA THR A 85 -20.54 -16.68 -4.17
C THR A 85 -21.47 -16.33 -5.33
#